data_946e48082266f514087f8e23adce064a
#
_entry.id   946e48082266f514087f8e23adce064a
#
_cell.length_a   1.000
_cell.length_b   1.000
_cell.length_c   1.000
_cell.angle_alpha   90.00
_cell.angle_beta   90.00
_cell.angle_gamma   90.00
#
_symmetry.space_group_name_H-M   'P 1'
#
loop_
_entity.id
_entity.type
_entity.pdbx_description
1 polymer ?
#
loop_
_entity_poly.entity_id
_entity_poly.type
_entity_poly.pdbx_seq_one_letter_code
_entity_poly.pdbx_strand_id
1 'polypeptide(L)'
;MVAMVLAIMLSWNIRGQAFFRTLFFLPSVVPLVAAAILWMWLLDPRDGPLHQLLMLAGLPRQLWFQGAQEAAYPGTFMQFGSKDALVLMSLWGVGNFMIIYLAALGDIPRSLHESAALDGAGSLSRFRHITLPMLTPIIFFNLVLGLIQSVQE
;
A
#
# COMPACT_ATOMS: atom_id res chain seq x y z
N MET A 1 7.43 -1.54 1.87
CA MET A 1 7.39 -0.72 3.11
C MET A 1 5.96 -0.35 3.52
N VAL A 2 5.10 0.19 2.64
CA VAL A 2 3.70 0.52 2.95
C VAL A 2 2.94 -0.69 3.52
N ALA A 3 3.06 -1.87 2.91
CA ALA A 3 2.43 -3.10 3.38
C ALA A 3 2.80 -3.48 4.83
N MET A 4 4.06 -3.30 5.21
CA MET A 4 4.54 -3.57 6.56
C MET A 4 3.92 -2.60 7.58
N VAL A 5 3.86 -1.32 7.25
CA VAL A 5 3.24 -0.30 8.12
C VAL A 5 1.75 -0.61 8.31
N LEU A 6 1.03 -0.94 7.23
CA LEU A 6 -0.38 -1.34 7.30
C LEU A 6 -0.55 -2.61 8.16
N ALA A 7 0.31 -3.62 7.98
CA ALA A 7 0.26 -4.84 8.79
C ALA A 7 0.47 -4.55 10.28
N ILE A 8 1.44 -3.69 10.63
CA ILE A 8 1.69 -3.29 12.03
C ILE A 8 0.47 -2.56 12.59
N MET A 9 -0.11 -1.61 11.85
CA MET A 9 -1.32 -0.91 12.28
C MET A 9 -2.49 -1.88 12.48
N LEU A 10 -2.66 -2.84 11.58
CA LEU A 10 -3.71 -3.85 11.66
C LEU A 10 -3.38 -5.00 12.64
N SER A 11 -2.17 -5.13 13.15
CA SER A 11 -1.84 -6.07 14.23
C SER A 11 -2.35 -5.61 15.59
N TRP A 12 -2.57 -4.30 15.75
CA TRP A 12 -3.18 -3.74 16.96
C TRP A 12 -4.66 -4.13 17.02
N ASN A 13 -5.16 -4.33 18.23
CA ASN A 13 -6.54 -4.80 18.47
C ASN A 13 -7.58 -3.71 18.16
N ILE A 14 -7.73 -3.37 16.87
CA ILE A 14 -8.64 -2.32 16.38
C ILE A 14 -10.03 -2.93 16.15
N ARG A 15 -11.08 -2.25 16.60
CA ARG A 15 -12.46 -2.62 16.27
C ARG A 15 -12.66 -2.64 14.76
N GLY A 16 -13.14 -3.77 14.19
CA GLY A 16 -13.31 -3.94 12.74
C GLY A 16 -12.07 -4.41 11.98
N GLN A 17 -11.04 -4.92 12.67
CA GLN A 17 -9.80 -5.42 12.06
C GLN A 17 -10.04 -6.38 10.88
N ALA A 18 -11.02 -7.30 11.00
CA ALA A 18 -11.37 -8.23 9.94
C ALA A 18 -11.88 -7.49 8.67
N PHE A 19 -12.70 -6.46 8.85
CA PHE A 19 -13.21 -5.65 7.74
C PHE A 19 -12.05 -4.96 6.98
N PHE A 20 -11.12 -4.32 7.70
CA PHE A 20 -9.98 -3.66 7.07
C PHE A 20 -9.04 -4.66 6.37
N ARG A 21 -8.81 -5.84 6.95
CA ARG A 21 -8.04 -6.91 6.29
C ARG A 21 -8.68 -7.31 4.96
N THR A 22 -9.99 -7.54 4.96
CA THR A 22 -10.72 -7.90 3.75
C THR A 22 -10.68 -6.76 2.72
N LEU A 23 -10.87 -5.51 3.16
CA LEU A 23 -10.87 -4.34 2.29
C LEU A 23 -9.52 -4.18 1.55
N PHE A 24 -8.40 -4.30 2.27
CA PHE A 24 -7.07 -4.20 1.67
C PHE A 24 -6.68 -5.42 0.84
N PHE A 25 -7.23 -6.60 1.16
CA PHE A 25 -6.96 -7.81 0.40
C PHE A 25 -7.82 -7.94 -0.86
N LEU A 26 -9.03 -7.41 -0.85
CA LEU A 26 -9.99 -7.53 -1.97
C LEU A 26 -9.38 -7.19 -3.34
N PRO A 27 -8.59 -6.11 -3.47
CA PRO A 27 -7.95 -5.77 -4.74
C PRO A 27 -7.04 -6.85 -5.31
N SER A 28 -6.38 -7.63 -4.47
CA SER A 28 -5.42 -8.65 -4.90
C SER A 28 -6.08 -9.87 -5.55
N VAL A 29 -7.41 -10.01 -5.40
CA VAL A 29 -8.19 -11.09 -6.02
C VAL A 29 -8.61 -10.73 -7.46
N VAL A 30 -8.53 -9.45 -7.82
CA VAL A 30 -8.93 -8.96 -9.14
C VAL A 30 -7.89 -9.41 -10.20
N PRO A 31 -8.30 -10.07 -11.29
CA PRO A 31 -7.40 -10.43 -12.39
C PRO A 31 -6.72 -9.18 -12.97
N LEU A 32 -5.41 -9.30 -13.30
CA LEU A 32 -4.59 -8.17 -13.77
C LEU A 32 -5.21 -7.42 -14.94
N VAL A 33 -5.75 -8.16 -15.94
CA VAL A 33 -6.39 -7.55 -17.12
C VAL A 33 -7.64 -6.75 -16.74
N ALA A 34 -8.46 -7.28 -15.82
CA ALA A 34 -9.64 -6.57 -15.34
C ALA A 34 -9.26 -5.32 -14.52
N ALA A 35 -8.22 -5.42 -13.70
CA ALA A 35 -7.67 -4.29 -12.97
C ALA A 35 -7.15 -3.21 -13.92
N ALA A 36 -6.43 -3.57 -14.98
CA ALA A 36 -5.93 -2.63 -15.99
C ALA A 36 -7.08 -1.86 -16.67
N ILE A 37 -8.12 -2.56 -17.10
CA ILE A 37 -9.31 -1.92 -17.72
C ILE A 37 -10.00 -0.98 -16.73
N LEU A 38 -10.15 -1.40 -15.47
CA LEU A 38 -10.74 -0.58 -14.42
C LEU A 38 -9.93 0.71 -14.20
N TRP A 39 -8.60 0.60 -14.13
CA TRP A 39 -7.73 1.75 -13.95
C TRP A 39 -7.74 2.69 -15.16
N MET A 40 -7.77 2.16 -16.39
CA MET A 40 -7.92 2.98 -17.59
C MET A 40 -9.21 3.78 -17.57
N TRP A 41 -10.32 3.17 -17.17
CA TRP A 41 -11.60 3.85 -17.03
C TRP A 41 -11.62 4.86 -15.87
N LEU A 42 -11.09 4.47 -14.69
CA LEU A 42 -11.08 5.31 -13.50
C LEU A 42 -10.25 6.60 -13.70
N LEU A 43 -9.11 6.46 -14.37
CA LEU A 43 -8.15 7.53 -14.64
C LEU A 43 -8.38 8.21 -16.00
N ASP A 44 -9.49 7.94 -16.69
CA ASP A 44 -9.80 8.61 -17.94
C ASP A 44 -9.90 10.13 -17.70
N PRO A 45 -9.10 10.94 -18.43
CA PRO A 45 -9.09 12.39 -18.23
C PRO A 45 -10.32 13.10 -18.81
N ARG A 46 -11.19 12.41 -19.55
CA ARG A 46 -12.41 12.99 -20.14
C ARG A 46 -13.63 12.76 -19.26
N ASP A 47 -13.93 11.49 -18.99
CA ASP A 47 -15.17 11.07 -18.34
C ASP A 47 -14.94 10.18 -17.11
N GLY A 48 -13.69 10.00 -16.68
CA GLY A 48 -13.35 9.14 -15.55
C GLY A 48 -13.91 9.63 -14.22
N PRO A 49 -14.38 8.71 -13.35
CA PRO A 49 -14.92 9.06 -12.03
C PRO A 49 -13.94 9.88 -11.17
N LEU A 50 -12.65 9.55 -11.24
CA LEU A 50 -11.63 10.30 -10.49
C LEU A 50 -11.50 11.74 -11.01
N HIS A 51 -11.57 11.92 -12.34
CA HIS A 51 -11.58 13.26 -12.94
C HIS A 51 -12.77 14.10 -12.44
N GLN A 52 -13.97 13.52 -12.40
CA GLN A 52 -15.17 14.20 -11.90
C GLN A 52 -15.03 14.61 -10.43
N LEU A 53 -14.48 13.73 -9.58
CA LEU A 53 -14.23 14.02 -8.16
C LEU A 53 -13.22 15.16 -7.99
N LEU A 54 -12.14 15.18 -8.78
CA LEU A 54 -11.13 16.23 -8.73
C LEU A 54 -11.70 17.58 -9.18
N MET A 55 -12.54 17.59 -10.22
CA MET A 55 -13.24 18.80 -10.67
C MET A 55 -14.18 19.35 -9.59
N LEU A 56 -14.92 18.49 -8.89
CA LEU A 56 -15.76 18.91 -7.75
C LEU A 56 -14.93 19.47 -6.59
N ALA A 57 -13.70 19.01 -6.41
CA ALA A 57 -12.76 19.54 -5.42
C ALA A 57 -12.04 20.83 -5.89
N GLY A 58 -12.37 21.36 -7.08
CA GLY A 58 -11.72 22.56 -7.64
C GLY A 58 -10.29 22.34 -8.14
N LEU A 59 -9.88 21.07 -8.30
CA LEU A 59 -8.57 20.71 -8.82
C LEU A 59 -8.58 20.69 -10.37
N PRO A 60 -7.50 21.09 -11.03
CA PRO A 60 -7.42 21.10 -12.48
C PRO A 60 -7.45 19.67 -13.05
N ARG A 61 -7.81 19.58 -14.33
CA ARG A 61 -7.83 18.34 -15.10
C ARG A 61 -6.45 17.66 -15.06
N GLN A 62 -6.41 16.39 -14.74
CA GLN A 62 -5.20 15.60 -14.67
C GLN A 62 -5.06 14.66 -15.88
N LEU A 63 -3.86 14.61 -16.46
CA LEU A 63 -3.55 13.79 -17.64
C LEU A 63 -2.70 12.58 -17.22
N TRP A 64 -3.35 11.59 -16.61
CA TRP A 64 -2.67 10.46 -15.97
C TRP A 64 -1.82 9.60 -16.89
N PHE A 65 -2.22 9.45 -18.17
CA PHE A 65 -1.55 8.57 -19.12
C PHE A 65 -0.88 9.32 -20.29
N GLN A 66 -0.94 10.64 -20.31
CA GLN A 66 -0.29 11.45 -21.34
C GLN A 66 1.10 11.88 -20.88
N GLY A 67 2.06 11.85 -21.81
CA GLY A 67 3.44 12.22 -21.52
C GLY A 67 3.58 13.69 -21.08
N ALA A 68 4.67 13.96 -20.35
CA ALA A 68 4.95 15.26 -19.75
C ALA A 68 4.99 16.45 -20.75
N GLN A 69 5.07 16.18 -22.05
CA GLN A 69 5.09 17.20 -23.11
C GLN A 69 3.72 17.83 -23.42
N GLU A 70 2.62 17.11 -23.16
CA GLU A 70 1.27 17.66 -23.34
C GLU A 70 0.68 18.25 -22.05
N ALA A 71 1.33 18.00 -20.92
CA ALA A 71 0.92 18.47 -19.59
C ALA A 71 1.30 19.93 -19.29
N ALA A 72 1.86 20.66 -20.23
CA ALA A 72 2.24 22.06 -20.04
C ALA A 72 1.01 23.00 -20.14
N TYR A 73 0.04 22.84 -19.25
CA TYR A 73 -0.85 23.94 -18.93
C TYR A 73 -0.11 24.89 -17.96
N PRO A 74 0.25 26.11 -18.40
CA PRO A 74 0.93 27.05 -17.52
C PRO A 74 -0.01 27.44 -16.37
N GLY A 75 0.39 27.11 -15.15
CA GLY A 75 -0.32 27.55 -13.96
C GLY A 75 -0.73 26.46 -12.97
N THR A 76 -0.45 25.19 -13.21
CA THR A 76 -0.90 24.11 -12.31
C THR A 76 0.25 23.59 -11.44
N PHE A 77 0.25 23.92 -10.15
CA PHE A 77 1.26 23.49 -9.17
C PHE A 77 1.21 21.99 -8.82
N MET A 78 0.12 21.29 -9.15
CA MET A 78 -0.04 19.86 -8.94
C MET A 78 -0.50 19.18 -10.23
N GLN A 79 0.44 18.75 -11.05
CA GLN A 79 0.15 17.84 -12.16
C GLN A 79 0.55 16.44 -11.78
N PHE A 80 -0.45 15.59 -11.59
CA PHE A 80 -0.25 14.15 -11.46
C PHE A 80 -0.05 13.57 -12.86
N GLY A 81 1.08 12.88 -13.05
CA GLY A 81 1.43 12.26 -14.32
C GLY A 81 1.34 10.73 -14.28
N SER A 82 1.83 10.10 -15.33
CA SER A 82 1.84 8.64 -15.45
C SER A 82 2.56 7.94 -14.29
N LYS A 83 3.59 8.56 -13.69
CA LYS A 83 4.28 8.01 -12.52
C LYS A 83 3.39 7.95 -11.28
N ASP A 84 2.57 8.99 -11.07
CA ASP A 84 1.64 9.05 -9.93
C ASP A 84 0.51 8.04 -10.10
N ALA A 85 0.04 7.84 -11.34
CA ALA A 85 -0.90 6.79 -11.68
C ALA A 85 -0.33 5.40 -11.34
N LEU A 86 0.92 5.11 -11.72
CA LEU A 86 1.58 3.85 -11.39
C LEU A 86 1.75 3.66 -9.88
N VAL A 87 2.05 4.73 -9.12
CA VAL A 87 2.10 4.67 -7.65
C VAL A 87 0.73 4.34 -7.06
N LEU A 88 -0.35 4.94 -7.56
CA LEU A 88 -1.72 4.61 -7.12
C LEU A 88 -2.08 3.16 -7.44
N MET A 89 -1.73 2.68 -8.63
CA MET A 89 -1.94 1.29 -9.03
C MET A 89 -1.15 0.31 -8.15
N SER A 90 0.09 0.64 -7.81
CA SER A 90 0.92 -0.20 -6.93
C SER A 90 0.40 -0.25 -5.48
N LEU A 91 -0.19 0.86 -5.00
CA LEU A 91 -0.85 0.88 -3.68
C LEU A 91 -2.10 0.02 -3.63
N TRP A 92 -2.79 -0.14 -4.77
CA TRP A 92 -3.95 -1.03 -4.88
C TRP A 92 -3.59 -2.49 -4.58
N GLY A 93 -2.41 -2.96 -5.04
CA GLY A 93 -1.93 -4.33 -4.85
C GLY A 93 -1.23 -4.59 -3.50
N VAL A 94 -1.15 -3.60 -2.61
CA VAL A 94 -0.37 -3.70 -1.35
C VAL A 94 -0.89 -4.78 -0.39
N GLY A 95 -2.16 -5.17 -0.52
CA GLY A 95 -2.83 -6.11 0.39
C GLY A 95 -2.19 -7.50 0.42
N ASN A 96 -1.64 -7.97 -0.69
CA ASN A 96 -0.99 -9.27 -0.78
C ASN A 96 0.24 -9.35 0.15
N PHE A 97 1.14 -8.37 0.06
CA PHE A 97 2.30 -8.26 0.95
C PHE A 97 1.91 -7.96 2.39
N MET A 98 0.84 -7.20 2.62
CA MET A 98 0.33 -6.89 3.95
C MET A 98 -0.08 -8.16 4.72
N ILE A 99 -0.77 -9.11 4.07
CA ILE A 99 -1.19 -10.36 4.71
C ILE A 99 0.01 -11.20 5.14
N ILE A 100 1.06 -11.28 4.33
CA ILE A 100 2.28 -12.00 4.65
C ILE A 100 2.93 -11.41 5.93
N TYR A 101 3.03 -10.08 6.02
CA TYR A 101 3.53 -9.42 7.23
C TYR A 101 2.62 -9.63 8.43
N LEU A 102 1.31 -9.64 8.21
CA LEU A 102 0.33 -9.82 9.29
C LEU A 102 0.38 -11.23 9.87
N ALA A 103 0.57 -12.25 9.01
CA ALA A 103 0.79 -13.63 9.46
C ALA A 103 2.08 -13.72 10.29
N ALA A 104 3.19 -13.18 9.77
CA ALA A 104 4.47 -13.19 10.48
C ALA A 104 4.41 -12.45 11.84
N LEU A 105 3.65 -11.37 11.93
CA LEU A 105 3.44 -10.66 13.21
C LEU A 105 2.61 -11.52 14.19
N GLY A 106 1.68 -12.32 13.66
CA GLY A 106 0.87 -13.24 14.47
C GLY A 106 1.66 -14.43 15.04
N ASP A 107 2.74 -14.83 14.35
CA ASP A 107 3.60 -15.94 14.75
C ASP A 107 4.61 -15.58 15.86
N ILE A 108 4.76 -14.29 16.17
CA ILE A 108 5.65 -13.84 17.25
C ILE A 108 5.05 -14.24 18.60
N PRO A 109 5.74 -15.07 19.42
CA PRO A 109 5.24 -15.50 20.72
C PRO A 109 4.98 -14.33 21.66
N ARG A 110 3.79 -14.28 22.24
CA ARG A 110 3.41 -13.21 23.20
C ARG A 110 4.31 -13.19 24.43
N SER A 111 4.81 -14.35 24.85
CA SER A 111 5.73 -14.49 25.99
C SER A 111 6.99 -13.60 25.85
N LEU A 112 7.51 -13.40 24.63
CA LEU A 112 8.64 -12.51 24.39
C LEU A 112 8.30 -11.05 24.70
N HIS A 113 7.09 -10.63 24.34
CA HIS A 113 6.64 -9.26 24.63
C HIS A 113 6.29 -9.06 26.11
N GLU A 114 5.79 -10.10 26.77
CA GLU A 114 5.46 -10.11 28.19
C GLU A 114 6.72 -10.07 29.07
N SER A 115 7.70 -10.94 28.77
CA SER A 115 8.99 -10.93 29.49
C SER A 115 9.72 -9.59 29.34
N ALA A 116 9.81 -9.07 28.13
CA ALA A 116 10.41 -7.75 27.90
C ALA A 116 9.65 -6.61 28.61
N ALA A 117 8.34 -6.74 28.76
CA ALA A 117 7.56 -5.77 29.54
C ALA A 117 7.86 -5.84 31.03
N LEU A 118 8.10 -7.03 31.59
CA LEU A 118 8.53 -7.23 32.97
C LEU A 118 9.93 -6.64 33.21
N ASP A 119 10.80 -6.71 32.20
CA ASP A 119 12.13 -6.08 32.21
C ASP A 119 12.09 -4.56 32.02
N GLY A 120 10.89 -3.94 31.94
CA GLY A 120 10.72 -2.51 31.81
C GLY A 120 10.89 -1.98 30.37
N ALA A 121 10.95 -2.84 29.35
CA ALA A 121 11.08 -2.42 27.95
C ALA A 121 9.82 -1.72 27.45
N GLY A 122 9.96 -0.47 27.00
CA GLY A 122 8.90 0.31 26.37
C GLY A 122 8.49 -0.26 24.98
N SER A 123 7.37 0.20 24.42
CA SER A 123 6.82 -0.29 23.15
C SER A 123 7.81 -0.16 21.98
N LEU A 124 8.53 0.93 21.89
CA LEU A 124 9.52 1.16 20.84
C LEU A 124 10.74 0.23 20.99
N SER A 125 11.18 -0.03 22.21
CA SER A 125 12.26 -0.98 22.50
C SER A 125 11.87 -2.39 22.11
N ARG A 126 10.66 -2.85 22.46
CA ARG A 126 10.11 -4.16 22.06
C ARG A 126 9.97 -4.28 20.55
N PHE A 127 9.49 -3.23 19.89
CA PHE A 127 9.42 -3.22 18.44
C PHE A 127 10.79 -3.39 17.78
N ARG A 128 11.80 -2.63 18.23
CA ARG A 128 13.14 -2.63 17.63
C ARG A 128 13.93 -3.91 17.91
N HIS A 129 13.78 -4.50 19.11
CA HIS A 129 14.62 -5.62 19.56
C HIS A 129 13.93 -6.99 19.46
N ILE A 130 12.60 -7.03 19.35
CA ILE A 130 11.85 -8.29 19.21
C ILE A 130 11.15 -8.34 17.84
N THR A 131 10.24 -7.40 17.57
CA THR A 131 9.37 -7.47 16.39
C THR A 131 10.19 -7.34 15.10
N LEU A 132 11.02 -6.32 14.99
CA LEU A 132 11.79 -6.04 13.77
C LEU A 132 12.80 -7.14 13.42
N PRO A 133 13.61 -7.68 14.35
CA PRO A 133 14.49 -8.80 14.04
C PRO A 133 13.75 -10.06 13.63
N MET A 134 12.62 -10.38 14.26
CA MET A 134 11.82 -11.54 13.88
C MET A 134 11.12 -11.38 12.52
N LEU A 135 10.83 -10.15 12.10
CA LEU A 135 10.30 -9.86 10.77
C LEU A 135 11.37 -9.81 9.68
N THR A 136 12.65 -9.74 10.02
CA THR A 136 13.74 -9.59 9.03
C THR A 136 13.70 -10.65 7.90
N PRO A 137 13.48 -11.95 8.15
CA PRO A 137 13.36 -12.95 7.10
C PRO A 137 12.21 -12.66 6.13
N ILE A 138 11.09 -12.21 6.67
CA ILE A 138 9.88 -11.88 5.89
C ILE A 138 10.07 -10.58 5.10
N ILE A 139 10.76 -9.60 5.68
CA ILE A 139 11.14 -8.36 4.97
C ILE A 139 12.02 -8.71 3.76
N PHE A 140 13.03 -9.56 3.97
CA PHE A 140 13.91 -10.00 2.89
C PHE A 140 13.14 -10.77 1.81
N PHE A 141 12.29 -11.72 2.20
CA PHE A 141 11.45 -12.48 1.28
C PHE A 141 10.54 -11.55 0.43
N ASN A 142 9.83 -10.63 1.06
CA ASN A 142 8.96 -9.68 0.36
C ASN A 142 9.75 -8.71 -0.54
N LEU A 143 10.98 -8.35 -0.14
CA LEU A 143 11.85 -7.52 -0.96
C LEU A 143 12.25 -8.27 -2.24
N VAL A 144 12.66 -9.53 -2.11
CA VAL A 144 13.03 -10.38 -3.27
C VAL A 144 11.83 -10.56 -4.20
N LEU A 145 10.64 -10.88 -3.65
CA LEU A 145 9.42 -11.00 -4.46
C LEU A 145 9.07 -9.69 -5.18
N GLY A 146 9.17 -8.56 -4.49
CA GLY A 146 8.91 -7.27 -5.08
C GLY A 146 9.89 -6.91 -6.20
N LEU A 147 11.17 -7.27 -6.06
CA LEU A 147 12.17 -7.10 -7.12
C LEU A 147 11.85 -7.99 -8.33
N ILE A 148 11.47 -9.25 -8.10
CA ILE A 148 11.09 -10.16 -9.20
C ILE A 148 9.89 -9.60 -9.96
N GLN A 149 8.85 -9.14 -9.27
CA GLN A 149 7.67 -8.53 -9.88
C GLN A 149 8.03 -7.27 -10.69
N SER A 150 8.86 -6.39 -10.12
CA SER A 150 9.32 -5.16 -10.79
C SER A 150 10.13 -5.41 -12.08
N VAL A 151 10.75 -6.58 -12.22
CA VAL A 151 11.47 -6.96 -13.45
C VAL A 151 10.55 -7.59 -14.50
N GLN A 152 9.39 -8.10 -14.06
CA GLN A 152 8.41 -8.74 -14.96
C GLN A 152 7.39 -7.76 -15.56
N GLU A 153 7.28 -6.57 -15.00
CA GLU A 153 6.45 -5.44 -15.48
C GLU A 153 7.25 -4.56 -16.45
#